data_2831e2f18c572fbe9ba22049a701d4f9
#
_entry.id   2831e2f18c572fbe9ba22049a701d4f9
#
_cell.length_a   1.000
_cell.length_b   1.000
_cell.length_c   1.000
_cell.angle_alpha   90.00
_cell.angle_beta   90.00
_cell.angle_gamma   90.00
#
_symmetry.space_group_name_H-M   'P 1'
#
loop_
_entity.id
_entity.type
_entity.pdbx_description
1 polymer ?
#
loop_
_entity_poly.entity_id
_entity_poly.type
_entity_poly.pdbx_seq_one_letter_code
_entity_poly.pdbx_strand_id
1 'polypeptide(L)'
;MIQAFGLSDKGNSRRDNEDRFAIHEDLALFVVADGMGGHKAGEVAAQMTVDAIVETVREKPAGDRSDADLLRTSIERACDQIRAAALREDEYAGMGTTVVAARVADGRLSVAYVGDSRLYLLSHGQLRQVTQDDTWIATMLASDPAADRAALEHHPLCHVLTNAVGAMAQTTVHVVEEAIEDGDVLLMTTDGVHDVMDEWRLAQLLLEDDDPRVIAENLVRSALARGSRDNCTAVVARCM
;
A
#
# COMPACT_ATOMS: atom_id res chain seq x y z
N MET A 1 4.64 -21.79 -3.08
CA MET A 1 3.55 -21.58 -2.09
C MET A 1 3.79 -20.25 -1.41
N ILE A 2 2.77 -19.53 -0.89
CA ILE A 2 2.99 -18.25 -0.20
C ILE A 2 2.33 -18.36 1.18
N GLN A 3 3.05 -17.94 2.21
CA GLN A 3 2.51 -17.77 3.55
C GLN A 3 2.48 -16.27 3.86
N ALA A 4 1.34 -15.78 4.34
CA ALA A 4 1.19 -14.34 4.59
C ALA A 4 0.44 -14.04 5.88
N PHE A 5 0.74 -12.88 6.45
CA PHE A 5 0.02 -12.33 7.59
C PHE A 5 0.00 -10.81 7.53
N GLY A 6 -1.10 -10.22 7.97
CA GLY A 6 -1.27 -8.78 8.06
C GLY A 6 -1.75 -8.35 9.43
N LEU A 7 -1.30 -7.19 9.88
CA LEU A 7 -1.77 -6.55 11.09
C LEU A 7 -2.00 -5.07 10.82
N SER A 8 -3.15 -4.58 11.28
CA SER A 8 -3.49 -3.16 11.27
C SER A 8 -3.85 -2.73 12.68
N ASP A 9 -3.23 -1.67 13.15
CA ASP A 9 -3.48 -1.06 14.45
C ASP A 9 -3.87 0.41 14.27
N LYS A 10 -4.90 0.84 14.99
CA LYS A 10 -5.38 2.23 14.96
C LYS A 10 -4.32 3.25 15.37
N GLY A 11 -3.33 2.82 16.13
CA GLY A 11 -2.37 3.71 16.76
C GLY A 11 -2.93 4.43 18.00
N ASN A 12 -2.07 5.26 18.57
CA ASN A 12 -2.37 5.94 19.83
C ASN A 12 -2.98 7.34 19.64
N SER A 13 -2.92 7.90 18.45
CA SER A 13 -3.29 9.31 18.18
C SER A 13 -4.54 9.45 17.34
N ARG A 14 -4.88 8.50 16.53
CA ARG A 14 -6.07 8.51 15.67
C ARG A 14 -7.31 8.04 16.40
N ARG A 15 -8.47 8.55 16.02
CA ARG A 15 -9.76 8.20 16.59
C ARG A 15 -10.29 6.89 16.04
N ASP A 16 -10.13 6.72 14.73
CA ASP A 16 -10.61 5.59 13.95
C ASP A 16 -9.43 4.98 13.17
N ASN A 17 -9.59 3.77 12.66
CA ASN A 17 -8.64 3.13 11.77
C ASN A 17 -9.20 3.18 10.35
N GLU A 18 -8.60 4.00 9.49
CA GLU A 18 -8.99 4.17 8.09
C GLU A 18 -8.19 3.26 7.14
N ASP A 19 -7.14 2.59 7.65
CA ASP A 19 -6.41 1.57 6.91
C ASP A 19 -7.25 0.31 6.68
N ARG A 20 -7.11 -0.28 5.49
CA ARG A 20 -7.66 -1.60 5.16
C ARG A 20 -6.61 -2.44 4.45
N PHE A 21 -6.71 -3.76 4.64
CA PHE A 21 -5.90 -4.72 3.89
C PHE A 21 -6.69 -5.98 3.59
N ALA A 22 -6.23 -6.73 2.59
CA ALA A 22 -6.71 -8.06 2.29
C ALA A 22 -5.55 -9.00 1.95
N ILE A 23 -5.69 -10.25 2.38
CA ILE A 23 -4.81 -11.36 2.08
C ILE A 23 -5.66 -12.50 1.54
N HIS A 24 -5.39 -12.89 0.30
CA HIS A 24 -6.02 -14.02 -0.37
C HIS A 24 -4.95 -14.95 -0.91
N GLU A 25 -4.51 -15.89 -0.08
CA GLU A 25 -3.43 -16.84 -0.42
C GLU A 25 -3.82 -17.73 -1.61
N ASP A 26 -5.10 -18.10 -1.74
CA ASP A 26 -5.65 -18.84 -2.87
C ASP A 26 -5.54 -18.12 -4.21
N LEU A 27 -5.51 -16.79 -4.19
CA LEU A 27 -5.32 -15.93 -5.35
C LEU A 27 -3.89 -15.39 -5.44
N ALA A 28 -3.07 -15.66 -4.42
CA ALA A 28 -1.77 -15.02 -4.19
C ALA A 28 -1.87 -13.48 -4.33
N LEU A 29 -2.95 -12.90 -3.78
CA LEU A 29 -3.30 -11.48 -3.83
C LEU A 29 -3.18 -10.84 -2.45
N PHE A 30 -2.48 -9.72 -2.39
CA PHE A 30 -2.25 -8.91 -1.20
C PHE A 30 -2.58 -7.46 -1.52
N VAL A 31 -3.34 -6.81 -0.64
CA VAL A 31 -3.78 -5.41 -0.84
C VAL A 31 -3.62 -4.66 0.47
N VAL A 32 -3.09 -3.45 0.41
CA VAL A 32 -3.06 -2.48 1.51
C VAL A 32 -3.60 -1.16 0.98
N ALA A 33 -4.43 -0.48 1.75
CA ALA A 33 -5.04 0.80 1.42
C ALA A 33 -5.12 1.68 2.66
N ASP A 34 -4.68 2.93 2.55
CA ASP A 34 -4.73 3.95 3.59
C ASP A 34 -5.79 4.98 3.20
N GLY A 35 -6.86 5.01 3.98
CA GLY A 35 -8.02 5.84 3.71
C GLY A 35 -7.85 7.27 4.18
N MET A 36 -8.24 8.23 3.35
CA MET A 36 -8.23 9.65 3.68
C MET A 36 -9.58 10.30 3.43
N GLY A 37 -9.94 11.22 4.31
CA GLY A 37 -11.20 11.96 4.25
C GLY A 37 -11.73 12.22 5.66
N GLY A 38 -12.46 13.24 5.90
CA GLY A 38 -12.98 13.53 7.23
C GLY A 38 -13.92 12.43 7.76
N HIS A 39 -13.84 12.12 9.05
CA HIS A 39 -14.71 11.16 9.74
C HIS A 39 -14.53 9.71 9.27
N LYS A 40 -15.63 9.06 8.81
CA LYS A 40 -15.61 7.67 8.31
C LYS A 40 -15.36 7.54 6.80
N ALA A 41 -15.17 8.63 6.11
CA ALA A 41 -15.10 8.62 4.65
C ALA A 41 -13.83 7.91 4.13
N GLY A 42 -12.69 8.08 4.80
CA GLY A 42 -11.45 7.38 4.46
C GLY A 42 -11.56 5.87 4.61
N GLU A 43 -12.13 5.40 5.74
CA GLU A 43 -12.40 3.97 5.97
C GLU A 43 -13.24 3.34 4.85
N VAL A 44 -14.29 4.07 4.41
CA VAL A 44 -15.18 3.61 3.33
C VAL A 44 -14.44 3.55 2.00
N ALA A 45 -13.63 4.57 1.66
CA ALA A 45 -12.87 4.59 0.43
C ALA A 45 -11.84 3.45 0.37
N ALA A 46 -11.10 3.21 1.47
CA ALA A 46 -10.15 2.11 1.57
C ALA A 46 -10.85 0.75 1.43
N GLN A 47 -11.98 0.55 2.12
CA GLN A 47 -12.74 -0.70 2.02
C GLN A 47 -13.28 -0.94 0.61
N MET A 48 -13.89 0.08 -0.02
CA MET A 48 -14.39 -0.03 -1.40
C MET A 48 -13.28 -0.40 -2.38
N THR A 49 -12.07 0.13 -2.17
CA THR A 49 -10.91 -0.16 -3.03
C THR A 49 -10.48 -1.62 -2.87
N VAL A 50 -10.33 -2.08 -1.63
CA VAL A 50 -9.98 -3.48 -1.35
C VAL A 50 -11.02 -4.43 -1.95
N ASP A 51 -12.31 -4.17 -1.74
CA ASP A 51 -13.40 -5.01 -2.24
C ASP A 51 -13.41 -5.08 -3.78
N ALA A 52 -13.28 -3.93 -4.45
CA ALA A 52 -13.26 -3.86 -5.91
C ALA A 52 -12.08 -4.66 -6.52
N ILE A 53 -10.90 -4.61 -5.87
CA ILE A 53 -9.73 -5.37 -6.32
C ILE A 53 -9.98 -6.87 -6.14
N VAL A 54 -10.41 -7.29 -4.97
CA VAL A 54 -10.67 -8.71 -4.66
C VAL A 54 -11.74 -9.29 -5.58
N GLU A 55 -12.85 -8.58 -5.78
CA GLU A 55 -13.93 -8.99 -6.70
C GLU A 55 -13.41 -9.14 -8.13
N THR A 56 -12.70 -8.12 -8.64
CA THR A 56 -12.20 -8.13 -10.02
C THR A 56 -11.21 -9.26 -10.26
N VAL A 57 -10.32 -9.55 -9.31
CA VAL A 57 -9.36 -10.65 -9.41
C VAL A 57 -10.06 -12.01 -9.34
N ARG A 58 -11.09 -12.17 -8.51
CA ARG A 58 -11.88 -13.40 -8.42
C ARG A 58 -12.71 -13.67 -9.67
N GLU A 59 -13.27 -12.62 -10.25
CA GLU A 59 -14.09 -12.69 -11.47
C GLU A 59 -13.24 -12.86 -12.74
N LYS A 60 -11.88 -12.99 -12.63
CA LYS A 60 -10.97 -13.05 -13.77
C LYS A 60 -11.54 -13.95 -14.88
N PRO A 61 -11.92 -13.40 -16.04
CA PRO A 61 -12.34 -14.20 -17.19
C PRO A 61 -11.17 -15.09 -17.61
N ALA A 62 -11.43 -16.33 -17.96
CA ALA A 62 -10.44 -17.18 -18.61
C ALA A 62 -10.05 -16.53 -19.95
N GLY A 63 -8.89 -15.89 -20.02
CA GLY A 63 -8.36 -15.23 -21.23
C GLY A 63 -7.34 -14.13 -20.92
N ASP A 64 -6.64 -13.77 -21.85
CA ASP A 64 -5.49 -12.95 -22.22
C ASP A 64 -5.08 -11.69 -21.39
N ARG A 65 -5.66 -11.35 -20.28
CA ARG A 65 -5.19 -10.19 -19.50
C ARG A 65 -4.03 -10.58 -18.60
N SER A 66 -2.95 -9.80 -18.63
CA SER A 66 -1.87 -9.89 -17.66
C SER A 66 -2.38 -9.58 -16.25
N ASP A 67 -1.70 -10.08 -15.20
CA ASP A 67 -2.05 -9.74 -13.82
C ASP A 67 -1.87 -8.24 -13.56
N ALA A 68 -0.89 -7.63 -14.20
CA ALA A 68 -0.65 -6.19 -14.19
C ALA A 68 -1.85 -5.38 -14.71
N ASP A 69 -2.41 -5.76 -15.85
CA ASP A 69 -3.60 -5.11 -16.42
C ASP A 69 -4.86 -5.37 -15.59
N LEU A 70 -4.95 -6.56 -14.99
CA LEU A 70 -6.05 -6.91 -14.11
C LEU A 70 -6.06 -6.03 -12.86
N LEU A 71 -4.91 -5.88 -12.18
CA LEU A 71 -4.76 -5.01 -11.01
C LEU A 71 -5.00 -3.54 -11.37
N ARG A 72 -4.46 -3.06 -12.50
CA ARG A 72 -4.74 -1.69 -12.98
C ARG A 72 -6.24 -1.45 -13.14
N THR A 73 -6.91 -2.32 -13.90
CA THR A 73 -8.34 -2.18 -14.18
C THR A 73 -9.18 -2.24 -12.88
N SER A 74 -8.77 -3.05 -11.90
CA SER A 74 -9.47 -3.14 -10.62
C SER A 74 -9.38 -1.84 -9.81
N ILE A 75 -8.23 -1.17 -9.81
CA ILE A 75 -8.04 0.14 -9.15
C ILE A 75 -8.83 1.23 -9.90
N GLU A 76 -8.83 1.23 -11.24
CA GLU A 76 -9.62 2.15 -12.04
C GLU A 76 -11.13 2.00 -11.73
N ARG A 77 -11.61 0.75 -11.62
CA ARG A 77 -13.00 0.45 -11.19
C ARG A 77 -13.29 1.01 -9.79
N ALA A 78 -12.37 0.84 -8.83
CA ALA A 78 -12.50 1.41 -7.50
C ALA A 78 -12.60 2.94 -7.54
N CYS A 79 -11.77 3.62 -8.34
CA CYS A 79 -11.85 5.06 -8.56
C CYS A 79 -13.25 5.52 -8.97
N ASP A 80 -13.83 4.83 -9.95
CA ASP A 80 -15.17 5.18 -10.45
C ASP A 80 -16.25 4.95 -9.40
N GLN A 81 -16.15 3.85 -8.64
CA GLN A 81 -17.09 3.55 -7.56
C GLN A 81 -17.03 4.58 -6.43
N ILE A 82 -15.83 4.97 -5.99
CA ILE A 82 -15.63 5.98 -4.95
C ILE A 82 -16.18 7.33 -5.39
N ARG A 83 -15.86 7.77 -6.60
CA ARG A 83 -16.39 9.02 -7.16
C ARG A 83 -17.91 9.01 -7.24
N ALA A 84 -18.49 7.89 -7.68
CA ALA A 84 -19.94 7.76 -7.76
C ALA A 84 -20.60 7.79 -6.37
N ALA A 85 -19.97 7.21 -5.33
CA ALA A 85 -20.45 7.28 -3.96
C ALA A 85 -20.34 8.70 -3.39
N ALA A 86 -19.21 9.37 -3.58
CA ALA A 86 -18.98 10.75 -3.13
C ALA A 86 -19.95 11.78 -3.76
N LEU A 87 -20.47 11.49 -4.97
CA LEU A 87 -21.48 12.33 -5.62
C LEU A 87 -22.91 12.08 -5.11
N ARG A 88 -23.16 10.94 -4.46
CA ARG A 88 -24.48 10.57 -3.95
C ARG A 88 -24.72 10.98 -2.52
N GLU A 89 -23.67 11.02 -1.72
CA GLU A 89 -23.75 11.20 -0.27
C GLU A 89 -22.73 12.26 0.16
N ASP A 90 -23.23 13.39 0.68
CA ASP A 90 -22.40 14.51 1.12
C ASP A 90 -21.37 14.13 2.20
N GLU A 91 -21.66 13.10 3.01
CA GLU A 91 -20.75 12.59 4.03
C GLU A 91 -19.50 11.94 3.44
N TYR A 92 -19.51 11.53 2.15
CA TYR A 92 -18.38 10.95 1.43
C TYR A 92 -17.65 11.97 0.53
N ALA A 93 -18.05 13.25 0.62
CA ALA A 93 -17.42 14.29 -0.20
C ALA A 93 -15.90 14.38 0.05
N GLY A 94 -15.12 14.22 -1.00
CA GLY A 94 -13.66 14.29 -0.94
C GLY A 94 -12.97 13.07 -0.34
N MET A 95 -13.69 11.96 -0.10
CA MET A 95 -13.05 10.71 0.32
C MET A 95 -12.11 10.17 -0.76
N GLY A 96 -11.06 9.51 -0.32
CA GLY A 96 -10.09 8.84 -1.17
C GLY A 96 -9.24 7.87 -0.38
N THR A 97 -8.34 7.21 -1.05
CA THR A 97 -7.41 6.28 -0.43
C THR A 97 -6.14 6.14 -1.25
N THR A 98 -5.04 5.76 -0.61
CA THR A 98 -3.92 5.13 -1.29
C THR A 98 -4.26 3.68 -1.60
N VAL A 99 -3.46 3.01 -2.39
CA VAL A 99 -3.52 1.56 -2.54
C VAL A 99 -2.21 0.99 -3.06
N VAL A 100 -1.83 -0.16 -2.53
CA VAL A 100 -0.87 -1.07 -3.12
C VAL A 100 -1.52 -2.44 -3.24
N ALA A 101 -1.58 -2.97 -4.45
CA ALA A 101 -2.07 -4.31 -4.74
C ALA A 101 -0.96 -5.13 -5.40
N ALA A 102 -0.68 -6.31 -4.85
CA ALA A 102 0.36 -7.20 -5.32
C ALA A 102 -0.20 -8.59 -5.59
N ARG A 103 0.17 -9.19 -6.73
CA ARG A 103 -0.17 -10.56 -7.08
C ARG A 103 1.07 -11.32 -7.52
N VAL A 104 1.20 -12.55 -7.02
CA VAL A 104 2.30 -13.44 -7.40
C VAL A 104 1.74 -14.61 -8.20
N ALA A 105 2.23 -14.79 -9.42
CA ALA A 105 1.85 -15.90 -10.28
C ALA A 105 3.03 -16.28 -11.21
N ASP A 106 3.24 -17.56 -11.41
CA ASP A 106 4.23 -18.09 -12.37
C ASP A 106 5.65 -17.49 -12.22
N GLY A 107 6.11 -17.31 -10.97
CA GLY A 107 7.42 -16.70 -10.67
C GLY A 107 7.51 -15.20 -10.98
N ARG A 108 6.38 -14.52 -11.09
CA ARG A 108 6.29 -13.08 -11.34
C ARG A 108 5.49 -12.39 -10.24
N LEU A 109 5.98 -11.24 -9.83
CA LEU A 109 5.30 -10.29 -8.98
C LEU A 109 4.72 -9.19 -9.88
N SER A 110 3.40 -9.03 -9.87
CA SER A 110 2.71 -7.89 -10.49
C SER A 110 2.21 -6.97 -9.39
N VAL A 111 2.54 -5.69 -9.47
CA VAL A 111 2.17 -4.66 -8.49
C VAL A 111 1.45 -3.54 -9.21
N ALA A 112 0.30 -3.11 -8.69
CA ALA A 112 -0.34 -1.86 -9.09
C ALA A 112 -0.57 -0.99 -7.86
N TYR A 113 -0.31 0.32 -7.97
CA TYR A 113 -0.36 1.21 -6.81
C TYR A 113 -0.73 2.65 -7.17
N VAL A 114 -1.22 3.36 -6.16
CA VAL A 114 -1.56 4.79 -6.17
C VAL A 114 -1.30 5.33 -4.76
N GLY A 115 -0.60 6.46 -4.67
CA GLY A 115 -0.32 7.12 -3.39
C GLY A 115 1.05 6.76 -2.83
N ASP A 116 1.19 6.78 -1.52
CA ASP A 116 2.44 6.61 -0.78
C ASP A 116 2.49 5.38 0.13
N SER A 117 1.45 4.56 0.17
CA SER A 117 1.59 3.21 0.71
C SER A 117 2.63 2.44 -0.11
N ARG A 118 3.48 1.67 0.58
CA ARG A 118 4.69 1.10 -0.05
C ARG A 118 4.67 -0.41 -0.11
N LEU A 119 5.29 -0.93 -1.17
CA LEU A 119 5.72 -2.32 -1.26
C LEU A 119 7.23 -2.38 -1.31
N TYR A 120 7.79 -3.20 -0.44
CA TYR A 120 9.20 -3.55 -0.42
C TYR A 120 9.38 -5.03 -0.76
N LEU A 121 10.48 -5.34 -1.43
CA LEU A 121 10.93 -6.71 -1.69
C LEU A 121 12.25 -6.94 -0.98
N LEU A 122 12.29 -7.93 -0.09
CA LEU A 122 13.52 -8.49 0.47
C LEU A 122 13.89 -9.72 -0.35
N SER A 123 14.97 -9.62 -1.10
CA SER A 123 15.53 -10.70 -1.93
C SER A 123 17.03 -10.80 -1.69
N HIS A 124 17.54 -12.01 -1.51
CA HIS A 124 18.96 -12.27 -1.24
C HIS A 124 19.53 -11.43 -0.07
N GLY A 125 18.71 -11.14 0.95
CA GLY A 125 19.08 -10.34 2.12
C GLY A 125 19.14 -8.83 1.89
N GLN A 126 18.71 -8.35 0.72
CA GLN A 126 18.64 -6.93 0.39
C GLN A 126 17.18 -6.47 0.28
N LEU A 127 16.82 -5.46 1.09
CA LEU A 127 15.51 -4.80 1.02
C LEU A 127 15.58 -3.66 0.02
N ARG A 128 14.55 -3.54 -0.82
CA ARG A 128 14.36 -2.39 -1.69
C ARG A 128 12.88 -2.04 -1.82
N GLN A 129 12.59 -0.76 -1.95
CA GLN A 129 11.26 -0.29 -2.28
C GLN A 129 10.97 -0.55 -3.75
N VAL A 130 9.81 -1.16 -4.05
CA VAL A 130 9.33 -1.47 -5.41
C VAL A 130 8.43 -0.35 -5.93
N THR A 131 7.59 0.22 -5.07
CA THR A 131 6.73 1.36 -5.37
C THR A 131 7.51 2.67 -5.33
N GLN A 132 6.95 3.71 -5.93
CA GLN A 132 7.44 5.09 -5.81
C GLN A 132 6.30 5.95 -5.26
N ASP A 133 6.58 6.73 -4.21
CA ASP A 133 5.54 7.51 -3.54
C ASP A 133 4.99 8.61 -4.44
N ASP A 134 3.69 8.79 -4.43
CA ASP A 134 2.98 9.90 -5.06
C ASP A 134 2.82 11.07 -4.06
N THR A 135 3.93 11.62 -3.57
CA THR A 135 3.95 12.77 -2.65
C THR A 135 4.54 14.01 -3.30
N TRP A 136 4.26 15.16 -2.71
CA TRP A 136 4.86 16.41 -3.15
C TRP A 136 6.40 16.34 -3.12
N ILE A 137 6.99 15.80 -2.05
CA ILE A 137 8.46 15.68 -1.95
C ILE A 137 9.01 14.75 -3.04
N ALA A 138 8.37 13.64 -3.34
CA ALA A 138 8.80 12.73 -4.40
C ALA A 138 8.77 13.43 -5.77
N THR A 139 7.72 14.23 -6.03
CA THR A 139 7.61 15.04 -7.25
C THR A 139 8.72 16.07 -7.35
N MET A 140 9.06 16.76 -6.24
CA MET A 140 10.16 17.75 -6.23
C MET A 140 11.51 17.10 -6.51
N LEU A 141 11.81 15.98 -5.86
CA LEU A 141 13.06 15.23 -6.06
C LEU A 141 13.17 14.63 -7.46
N ALA A 142 12.07 14.23 -8.07
CA ALA A 142 12.06 13.74 -9.45
C ALA A 142 12.31 14.88 -10.46
N SER A 143 11.81 16.08 -10.18
CA SER A 143 12.00 17.26 -11.05
C SER A 143 13.37 17.90 -10.90
N ASP A 144 13.97 17.86 -9.73
CA ASP A 144 15.32 18.33 -9.43
C ASP A 144 16.06 17.33 -8.52
N PRO A 145 16.79 16.36 -9.12
CA PRO A 145 17.57 15.39 -8.35
C PRO A 145 18.69 15.99 -7.48
N ALA A 146 19.05 17.26 -7.71
CA ALA A 146 20.05 17.97 -6.92
C ALA A 146 19.45 18.78 -5.75
N ALA A 147 18.11 18.79 -5.62
CA ALA A 147 17.43 19.48 -4.53
C ALA A 147 17.88 18.94 -3.17
N ASP A 148 17.96 19.84 -2.18
CA ASP A 148 18.28 19.48 -0.81
C ASP A 148 17.12 18.70 -0.18
N ARG A 149 17.24 17.36 -0.16
CA ARG A 149 16.26 16.45 0.43
C ARG A 149 15.94 16.83 1.88
N ALA A 150 16.93 17.15 2.71
CA ALA A 150 16.72 17.48 4.11
C ALA A 150 15.87 18.77 4.27
N ALA A 151 16.07 19.75 3.39
CA ALA A 151 15.22 20.95 3.36
C ALA A 151 13.78 20.64 2.94
N LEU A 152 13.60 19.75 1.96
CA LEU A 152 12.28 19.33 1.47
C LEU A 152 11.51 18.50 2.51
N GLU A 153 12.17 17.64 3.28
CA GLU A 153 11.57 16.85 4.36
C GLU A 153 11.00 17.71 5.50
N HIS A 154 11.52 18.93 5.68
CA HIS A 154 10.97 19.90 6.64
C HIS A 154 9.88 20.80 6.05
N HIS A 155 9.55 20.66 4.77
CA HIS A 155 8.52 21.47 4.14
C HIS A 155 7.11 21.04 4.57
N PRO A 156 6.17 21.97 4.85
CA PRO A 156 4.81 21.63 5.28
C PRO A 156 4.02 20.73 4.32
N LEU A 157 4.42 20.67 3.05
CA LEU A 157 3.76 19.85 2.03
C LEU A 157 4.45 18.51 1.77
N CYS A 158 5.51 18.13 2.52
CA CYS A 158 6.34 16.96 2.20
C CYS A 158 5.50 15.66 2.05
N HIS A 159 4.51 15.44 2.92
CA HIS A 159 3.63 14.26 2.91
C HIS A 159 2.31 14.50 2.14
N VAL A 160 2.14 15.63 1.44
CA VAL A 160 0.91 15.87 0.67
C VAL A 160 0.87 14.95 -0.54
N LEU A 161 -0.16 14.13 -0.64
CA LEU A 161 -0.38 13.26 -1.79
C LEU A 161 -0.66 14.06 -3.06
N THR A 162 0.01 13.68 -4.13
CA THR A 162 -0.20 14.24 -5.48
C THR A 162 -1.08 13.34 -6.35
N ASN A 163 -1.37 12.11 -5.88
CA ASN A 163 -2.19 11.13 -6.55
C ASN A 163 -2.91 10.24 -5.53
N ALA A 164 -4.20 9.98 -5.73
CA ALA A 164 -5.00 9.18 -4.82
C ALA A 164 -6.22 8.58 -5.54
N VAL A 165 -6.68 7.43 -5.06
CA VAL A 165 -7.88 6.76 -5.57
C VAL A 165 -9.13 7.51 -5.12
N GLY A 166 -9.96 7.93 -6.05
CA GLY A 166 -11.26 8.55 -5.80
C GLY A 166 -11.24 10.05 -5.52
N ALA A 167 -10.25 10.57 -4.78
CA ALA A 167 -10.18 11.98 -4.37
C ALA A 167 -9.75 12.95 -5.49
N MET A 168 -9.03 12.47 -6.49
CA MET A 168 -8.48 13.29 -7.57
C MET A 168 -9.36 13.24 -8.82
N ALA A 169 -9.38 14.35 -9.60
CA ALA A 169 -10.10 14.40 -10.88
C ALA A 169 -9.57 13.36 -11.89
N GLN A 170 -8.28 13.12 -11.86
CA GLN A 170 -7.59 12.07 -12.61
C GLN A 170 -6.69 11.31 -11.66
N THR A 171 -6.70 9.99 -11.76
CA THR A 171 -5.84 9.10 -10.97
C THR A 171 -4.95 8.34 -11.93
N THR A 172 -3.65 8.34 -11.68
CA THR A 172 -2.67 7.57 -12.44
C THR A 172 -2.39 6.27 -11.68
N VAL A 173 -2.69 5.13 -12.28
CA VAL A 173 -2.34 3.83 -11.69
C VAL A 173 -0.96 3.42 -12.20
N HIS A 174 0.00 3.33 -11.28
CA HIS A 174 1.34 2.82 -11.58
C HIS A 174 1.35 1.31 -11.58
N VAL A 175 2.17 0.71 -12.44
CA VAL A 175 2.31 -0.75 -12.51
C VAL A 175 3.77 -1.13 -12.63
N VAL A 176 4.18 -2.13 -11.87
CA VAL A 176 5.52 -2.74 -11.90
C VAL A 176 5.37 -4.24 -12.00
N GLU A 177 6.21 -4.87 -12.81
CA GLU A 177 6.32 -6.32 -12.88
C GLU A 177 7.78 -6.74 -12.70
N GLU A 178 8.00 -7.73 -11.84
CA GLU A 178 9.33 -8.23 -11.50
C GLU A 178 9.35 -9.75 -11.40
N ALA A 179 10.53 -10.33 -11.46
CA ALA A 179 10.73 -11.73 -11.10
C ALA A 179 10.71 -11.86 -9.57
N ILE A 180 10.18 -12.97 -9.07
CA ILE A 180 10.17 -13.31 -7.66
C ILE A 180 10.57 -14.77 -7.50
N GLU A 181 11.35 -15.08 -6.48
CA GLU A 181 11.92 -16.39 -6.22
C GLU A 181 11.47 -16.95 -4.86
N ASP A 182 11.65 -18.26 -4.69
CA ASP A 182 11.45 -18.88 -3.37
C ASP A 182 12.44 -18.30 -2.36
N GLY A 183 11.91 -17.97 -1.17
CA GLY A 183 12.67 -17.29 -0.12
C GLY A 183 12.52 -15.77 -0.11
N ASP A 184 12.03 -15.15 -1.18
CA ASP A 184 11.74 -13.72 -1.21
C ASP A 184 10.60 -13.35 -0.25
N VAL A 185 10.68 -12.15 0.32
CA VAL A 185 9.66 -11.62 1.23
C VAL A 185 9.14 -10.29 0.72
N LEU A 186 7.83 -10.20 0.59
CA LEU A 186 7.12 -8.94 0.34
C LEU A 186 6.72 -8.30 1.67
N LEU A 187 6.94 -7.01 1.79
CA LEU A 187 6.43 -6.19 2.87
C LEU A 187 5.61 -5.05 2.26
N MET A 188 4.35 -4.93 2.66
CA MET A 188 3.49 -3.80 2.30
C MET A 188 3.13 -3.02 3.55
N THR A 189 3.23 -1.69 3.50
CA THR A 189 3.00 -0.82 4.67
C THR A 189 2.26 0.45 4.28
N THR A 190 1.48 0.98 5.24
CA THR A 190 1.02 2.37 5.25
C THR A 190 2.08 3.28 5.88
N ASP A 191 1.92 4.59 5.74
CA ASP A 191 2.87 5.62 6.20
C ASP A 191 3.12 5.55 7.71
N GLY A 192 2.11 5.22 8.51
CA GLY A 192 2.27 5.04 9.96
C GLY A 192 3.35 4.03 10.36
N VAL A 193 3.76 3.15 9.45
CA VAL A 193 4.86 2.21 9.68
C VAL A 193 6.18 2.75 9.15
N HIS A 194 6.25 3.17 7.89
CA HIS A 194 7.51 3.51 7.24
C HIS A 194 7.96 4.96 7.45
N ASP A 195 7.11 5.86 7.93
CA ASP A 195 7.53 7.21 8.30
C ASP A 195 8.36 7.28 9.59
N VAL A 196 8.24 6.25 10.44
CA VAL A 196 8.96 6.19 11.72
C VAL A 196 10.07 5.13 11.74
N MET A 197 10.26 4.41 10.63
CA MET A 197 11.30 3.38 10.48
C MET A 197 11.97 3.50 9.12
N ASP A 198 13.30 3.60 9.12
CA ASP A 198 14.09 3.53 7.90
C ASP A 198 14.16 2.11 7.30
N GLU A 199 14.59 2.01 6.04
CA GLU A 199 14.70 0.72 5.34
C GLU A 199 15.63 -0.27 6.04
N TRP A 200 16.68 0.23 6.70
CA TRP A 200 17.59 -0.63 7.45
C TRP A 200 16.87 -1.33 8.61
N ARG A 201 16.03 -0.59 9.35
CA ARG A 201 15.25 -1.18 10.46
C ARG A 201 14.17 -2.11 9.95
N LEU A 202 13.50 -1.76 8.86
CA LEU A 202 12.53 -2.66 8.20
C LEU A 202 13.21 -3.98 7.78
N ALA A 203 14.39 -3.89 7.13
CA ALA A 203 15.16 -5.08 6.73
C ALA A 203 15.54 -5.95 7.93
N GLN A 204 16.00 -5.34 9.03
CA GLN A 204 16.32 -6.10 10.24
C GLN A 204 15.13 -6.90 10.74
N LEU A 205 13.96 -6.27 10.88
CA LEU A 205 12.76 -6.93 11.38
C LEU A 205 12.29 -8.07 10.47
N LEU A 206 12.44 -7.92 9.15
CA LEU A 206 12.13 -8.97 8.17
C LEU A 206 13.08 -10.16 8.25
N LEU A 207 14.31 -9.97 8.74
CA LEU A 207 15.34 -11.00 8.88
C LEU A 207 15.39 -11.63 10.29
N GLU A 208 14.67 -11.08 11.27
CA GLU A 208 14.67 -11.58 12.66
C GLU A 208 13.88 -12.88 12.82
N ASP A 209 12.91 -13.18 11.94
CA ASP A 209 12.05 -14.37 12.03
C ASP A 209 11.66 -14.85 10.62
N ASP A 210 11.18 -16.09 10.54
CA ASP A 210 10.64 -16.67 9.31
C ASP A 210 9.11 -16.66 9.27
N ASP A 211 8.44 -16.52 10.42
CA ASP A 211 6.97 -16.45 10.51
C ASP A 211 6.44 -15.04 10.16
N PRO A 212 5.69 -14.88 9.05
CA PRO A 212 5.10 -13.60 8.67
C PRO A 212 4.27 -12.93 9.78
N ARG A 213 3.66 -13.74 10.66
CA ARG A 213 2.88 -13.23 11.80
C ARG A 213 3.78 -12.51 12.80
N VAL A 214 4.88 -13.15 13.21
CA VAL A 214 5.82 -12.59 14.17
C VAL A 214 6.43 -11.30 13.61
N ILE A 215 6.78 -11.32 12.33
CA ILE A 215 7.35 -10.16 11.64
C ILE A 215 6.36 -8.99 11.63
N ALA A 216 5.11 -9.20 11.18
CA ALA A 216 4.11 -8.15 11.10
C ALA A 216 3.78 -7.56 12.48
N GLU A 217 3.66 -8.41 13.52
CA GLU A 217 3.46 -7.96 14.90
C GLU A 217 4.64 -7.11 15.40
N ASN A 218 5.88 -7.48 15.08
CA ASN A 218 7.08 -6.74 15.47
C ASN A 218 7.19 -5.40 14.73
N LEU A 219 6.82 -5.36 13.43
CA LEU A 219 6.79 -4.13 12.64
C LEU A 219 5.81 -3.11 13.23
N VAL A 220 4.54 -3.49 13.42
CA VAL A 220 3.52 -2.59 13.96
C VAL A 220 3.87 -2.16 15.39
N ARG A 221 4.30 -3.10 16.26
CA ARG A 221 4.74 -2.77 17.62
C ARG A 221 5.91 -1.80 17.63
N SER A 222 6.89 -1.98 16.72
CA SER A 222 8.05 -1.10 16.60
C SER A 222 7.65 0.31 16.15
N ALA A 223 6.71 0.42 15.19
CA ALA A 223 6.18 1.71 14.74
C ALA A 223 5.48 2.47 15.89
N LEU A 224 4.61 1.80 16.62
CA LEU A 224 3.92 2.39 17.78
C LEU A 224 4.90 2.82 18.88
N ALA A 225 5.92 1.99 19.18
CA ALA A 225 6.94 2.31 20.19
C ALA A 225 7.84 3.50 19.78
N ARG A 226 7.99 3.76 18.48
CA ARG A 226 8.72 4.91 17.92
C ARG A 226 7.85 6.18 17.84
N GLY A 227 6.61 6.10 18.27
CA GLY A 227 5.72 7.24 18.39
C GLY A 227 4.96 7.57 17.09
N SER A 228 4.69 6.58 16.26
CA SER A 228 3.77 6.77 15.13
C SER A 228 2.47 7.43 15.61
N ARG A 229 2.04 8.42 14.85
CA ARG A 229 0.81 9.19 15.13
C ARG A 229 -0.34 8.81 14.21
N ASP A 230 -0.11 7.83 13.33
CA ASP A 230 -1.10 7.36 12.37
C ASP A 230 -1.57 5.93 12.64
N ASN A 231 -2.51 5.47 11.80
CA ASN A 231 -2.83 4.07 11.68
C ASN A 231 -1.58 3.32 11.18
N CYS A 232 -1.35 2.13 11.67
CA CYS A 232 -0.14 1.36 11.35
C CYS A 232 -0.54 0.02 10.75
N THR A 233 -0.35 -0.15 9.47
CA THR A 233 -0.65 -1.42 8.79
C THR A 233 0.59 -2.01 8.14
N ALA A 234 0.83 -3.30 8.40
CA ALA A 234 1.87 -4.08 7.76
C ALA A 234 1.32 -5.42 7.29
N VAL A 235 1.59 -5.77 6.03
CA VAL A 235 1.33 -7.10 5.44
C VAL A 235 2.66 -7.68 5.01
N VAL A 236 2.94 -8.90 5.49
CA VAL A 236 4.16 -9.66 5.16
C VAL A 236 3.75 -10.92 4.41
N ALA A 237 4.36 -11.19 3.26
CA ALA A 237 4.13 -12.41 2.48
C ALA A 237 5.49 -13.02 2.07
N ARG A 238 5.71 -14.28 2.42
CA ARG A 238 6.92 -15.05 2.12
C ARG A 238 6.64 -16.07 1.03
N CYS A 239 7.46 -16.07 -0.02
CA CYS A 239 7.46 -17.07 -1.07
C CYS A 239 8.20 -18.34 -0.62
N MET A 240 7.59 -19.53 -0.86
CA MET A 240 8.13 -20.84 -0.47
C MET A 240 8.06 -21.82 -1.64
#